data_d883d3bd4918db22b54b4a392ce3834a
#
_entry.id   d883d3bd4918db22b54b4a392ce3834a
#
_cell.length_a   1.000
_cell.length_b   1.000
_cell.length_c   1.000
_cell.angle_alpha   90.00
_cell.angle_beta   90.00
_cell.angle_gamma   90.00
#
_symmetry.space_group_name_H-M   'P 1'
#
loop_
_entity.id
_entity.type
_entity.pdbx_description
1 polymer ?
#
loop_
_entity_poly.entity_id
_entity_poly.type
_entity_poly.pdbx_seq_one_letter_code
_entity_poly.pdbx_strand_id
1 'polypeptide(L)'
;DLNYSFYHKVVRASDFNLPQHRPRTFMIGFINEKKRDQQFEFPEPIKLTKTMSDILGGKCNKEIGYTLRLGGAGSGINDRRNWDTYLVNGREFRIMPEHGKKMQGFPKNFFLSNTRTSSMKLLGNSVAVNAVKHVSLEMMKYMYDKDKFILRKVFKIK
;
A
#
# COMPACT_ATOMS: atom_id res chain seq x y z
N ASP A 1 16.68 -4.90 28.82
CA ASP A 1 15.32 -5.30 28.46
C ASP A 1 14.43 -4.06 28.32
N LEU A 2 13.91 -3.78 27.11
CA LEU A 2 13.18 -2.53 26.84
C LEU A 2 11.68 -2.64 27.19
N ASN A 3 11.24 -3.75 27.74
CA ASN A 3 9.83 -3.99 28.11
C ASN A 3 8.82 -3.72 26.98
N TYR A 4 9.14 -4.19 25.73
CA TYR A 4 8.26 -4.13 24.58
C TYR A 4 7.86 -5.52 24.11
N SER A 5 6.60 -5.70 23.70
CA SER A 5 6.19 -6.79 22.80
C SER A 5 6.51 -6.39 21.37
N PHE A 6 7.07 -7.29 20.55
CA PHE A 6 7.48 -7.01 19.18
C PHE A 6 6.83 -7.99 18.21
N TYR A 7 6.25 -7.44 17.16
CA TYR A 7 5.59 -8.18 16.10
C TYR A 7 6.08 -7.70 14.73
N HIS A 8 6.23 -8.61 13.78
CA HIS A 8 6.56 -8.24 12.42
C HIS A 8 5.87 -9.15 11.40
N LYS A 9 5.50 -8.59 10.25
CA LYS A 9 4.90 -9.31 9.11
C LYS A 9 5.25 -8.58 7.81
N VAL A 10 5.46 -9.34 6.73
CA VAL A 10 5.52 -8.77 5.38
C VAL A 10 4.10 -8.61 4.87
N VAL A 11 3.74 -7.39 4.55
CA VAL A 11 2.41 -7.00 4.04
C VAL A 11 2.58 -6.46 2.62
N ARG A 12 1.74 -6.92 1.69
CA ARG A 12 1.73 -6.45 0.30
C ARG A 12 0.61 -5.45 0.07
N ALA A 13 0.80 -4.52 -0.85
CA ALA A 13 -0.28 -3.60 -1.24
C ALA A 13 -1.47 -4.35 -1.87
N SER A 14 -1.20 -5.43 -2.61
CA SER A 14 -2.22 -6.31 -3.20
C SER A 14 -3.11 -6.99 -2.16
N ASP A 15 -2.59 -7.24 -0.98
CA ASP A 15 -3.35 -7.85 0.12
C ASP A 15 -4.44 -6.90 0.66
N PHE A 16 -4.41 -5.62 0.27
CA PHE A 16 -5.35 -4.58 0.69
C PHE A 16 -5.96 -3.80 -0.48
N ASN A 17 -6.31 -4.54 -1.53
CA ASN A 17 -7.06 -4.05 -2.69
C ASN A 17 -6.37 -2.91 -3.46
N LEU A 18 -5.05 -2.96 -3.56
CA LEU A 18 -4.27 -2.10 -4.45
C LEU A 18 -3.53 -2.96 -5.47
N PRO A 19 -3.68 -2.74 -6.79
CA PRO A 19 -3.08 -3.58 -7.81
C PRO A 19 -1.59 -3.31 -7.97
N GLN A 20 -0.84 -3.54 -6.92
CA GLN A 20 0.61 -3.35 -6.89
C GLN A 20 1.29 -4.41 -6.02
N HIS A 21 2.38 -4.99 -6.53
CA HIS A 21 3.25 -5.87 -5.76
C HIS A 21 3.90 -5.12 -4.69
N ARG A 22 3.96 -4.59 -3.82
CA ARG A 22 4.73 -3.75 -2.90
C ARG A 22 4.85 -4.42 -1.53
N PRO A 23 5.68 -5.45 -1.39
CA PRO A 23 5.92 -6.03 -0.07
C PRO A 23 6.68 -5.03 0.80
N ARG A 24 6.25 -4.87 2.05
CA ARG A 24 6.93 -4.09 3.08
C ARG A 24 6.86 -4.82 4.40
N THR A 25 7.96 -4.85 5.13
CA THR A 25 7.97 -5.35 6.49
C THR A 25 7.39 -4.28 7.40
N PHE A 26 6.31 -4.63 8.07
CA PHE A 26 5.77 -3.84 9.17
C PHE A 26 6.34 -4.40 10.47
N MET A 27 6.89 -3.53 11.29
CA MET A 27 7.42 -3.82 12.61
C MET A 27 6.63 -2.99 13.61
N ILE A 28 6.04 -3.65 14.59
CA ILE A 28 5.14 -3.03 15.57
C ILE A 28 5.62 -3.41 16.96
N GLY A 29 5.76 -2.41 17.83
CA GLY A 29 6.11 -2.59 19.23
C GLY A 29 5.08 -1.96 20.14
N PHE A 30 4.70 -2.66 21.20
CA PHE A 30 3.84 -2.13 22.27
C PHE A 30 4.58 -2.18 23.58
N ILE A 31 4.49 -1.11 24.36
CA ILE A 31 5.02 -1.08 25.74
C ILE A 31 4.18 -2.04 26.59
N ASN A 32 4.86 -2.95 27.30
CA ASN A 32 4.23 -3.93 28.18
C ASN A 32 3.94 -3.33 29.57
N GLU A 33 3.25 -2.20 29.61
CA GLU A 33 2.85 -1.56 30.89
C GLU A 33 1.84 -2.41 31.68
N LYS A 34 1.09 -3.24 30.98
CA LYS A 34 0.15 -4.20 31.56
C LYS A 34 0.24 -5.50 30.79
N LYS A 35 0.27 -6.63 31.46
CA LYS A 35 0.10 -7.94 30.81
C LYS A 35 -1.22 -7.95 30.05
N ARG A 36 -1.17 -8.12 28.74
CA ARG A 36 -2.36 -8.27 27.88
C ARG A 36 -2.57 -9.76 27.66
N ASP A 37 -3.81 -10.19 27.82
CA ASP A 37 -4.18 -11.60 27.64
C ASP A 37 -4.20 -12.04 26.17
N GLN A 38 -4.17 -11.07 25.23
CA GLN A 38 -4.21 -11.30 23.80
C GLN A 38 -2.91 -10.88 23.13
N GLN A 39 -2.51 -11.60 22.09
CA GLN A 39 -1.43 -11.21 21.21
C GLN A 39 -1.96 -10.31 20.09
N PHE A 40 -1.11 -9.38 19.59
CA PHE A 40 -1.44 -8.59 18.43
C PHE A 40 -1.44 -9.45 17.17
N GLU A 41 -2.49 -9.34 16.38
CA GLU A 41 -2.63 -10.00 15.09
C GLU A 41 -2.63 -8.97 13.97
N PHE A 42 -1.86 -9.25 12.91
CA PHE A 42 -1.89 -8.45 11.69
C PHE A 42 -3.21 -8.67 10.94
N PRO A 43 -3.69 -7.64 10.19
CA PRO A 43 -4.93 -7.78 9.44
C PRO A 43 -4.84 -8.90 8.40
N GLU A 44 -5.96 -9.62 8.21
CA GLU A 44 -6.10 -10.60 7.15
C GLU A 44 -6.21 -9.92 5.78
N PRO A 45 -5.67 -10.53 4.72
CA PRO A 45 -5.81 -10.03 3.37
C PRO A 45 -7.28 -9.91 2.95
N ILE A 46 -7.59 -8.86 2.22
CA ILE A 46 -8.90 -8.66 1.59
C ILE A 46 -8.83 -8.95 0.08
N LYS A 47 -9.96 -9.32 -0.51
CA LYS A 47 -10.03 -9.64 -1.95
C LYS A 47 -9.57 -8.46 -2.81
N LEU A 48 -8.64 -8.72 -3.72
CA LEU A 48 -8.26 -7.77 -4.77
C LEU A 48 -9.40 -7.67 -5.79
N THR A 49 -10.00 -6.50 -5.91
CA THR A 49 -11.08 -6.21 -6.88
C THR A 49 -10.63 -5.20 -7.93
N LYS A 50 -9.54 -4.47 -7.68
CA LYS A 50 -8.95 -3.49 -8.60
C LYS A 50 -7.75 -4.10 -9.31
N THR A 51 -7.66 -3.86 -10.60
CA THR A 51 -6.57 -4.35 -11.45
C THR A 51 -5.78 -3.19 -12.07
N MET A 52 -4.66 -3.49 -12.71
CA MET A 52 -3.92 -2.48 -13.50
C MET A 52 -4.75 -1.98 -14.68
N SER A 53 -5.68 -2.78 -15.21
CA SER A 53 -6.61 -2.32 -16.25
C SER A 53 -7.51 -1.19 -15.75
N ASP A 54 -7.98 -1.25 -14.51
CA ASP A 54 -8.78 -0.19 -13.88
C ASP A 54 -7.94 1.07 -13.61
N ILE A 55 -6.66 0.90 -13.28
CA ILE A 55 -5.75 2.03 -13.07
C ILE A 55 -5.45 2.76 -14.37
N LEU A 56 -5.22 1.99 -15.46
CA LEU A 56 -4.71 2.52 -16.72
C LEU A 56 -5.81 2.83 -17.75
N GLY A 57 -7.06 2.43 -17.47
CA GLY A 57 -8.20 2.70 -18.34
C GLY A 57 -8.20 1.89 -19.64
N GLY A 58 -7.60 0.70 -19.65
CA GLY A 58 -7.55 -0.21 -20.81
C GLY A 58 -7.03 -1.58 -20.44
N LYS A 59 -7.22 -2.58 -21.32
CA LYS A 59 -6.77 -3.95 -21.07
C LYS A 59 -5.25 -4.01 -20.87
N CYS A 60 -4.81 -4.20 -19.64
CA CYS A 60 -3.41 -4.30 -19.29
C CYS A 60 -2.92 -5.75 -19.32
N ASN A 61 -1.67 -5.96 -19.75
CA ASN A 61 -1.03 -7.29 -19.77
C ASN A 61 -0.71 -7.84 -18.36
N LYS A 62 -0.91 -7.04 -17.31
CA LYS A 62 -0.72 -7.43 -15.93
C LYS A 62 -1.93 -7.04 -15.09
N GLU A 63 -2.40 -7.97 -14.27
CA GLU A 63 -3.44 -7.71 -13.29
C GLU A 63 -2.90 -6.90 -12.11
N ILE A 64 -1.71 -7.27 -11.61
CA ILE A 64 -1.01 -6.61 -10.51
C ILE A 64 0.27 -5.96 -11.06
N GLY A 65 0.42 -4.67 -10.82
CA GLY A 65 1.57 -3.90 -11.26
C GLY A 65 2.81 -4.11 -10.42
N TYR A 66 3.91 -3.65 -10.95
CA TYR A 66 5.20 -3.68 -10.26
C TYR A 66 5.26 -2.71 -9.07
N THR A 67 6.20 -2.95 -8.18
CA THR A 67 6.54 -1.98 -7.12
C THR A 67 7.09 -0.70 -7.73
N LEU A 68 6.48 0.44 -7.42
CA LEU A 68 7.06 1.76 -7.76
C LEU A 68 8.39 1.96 -7.05
N ARG A 69 9.41 2.39 -7.76
CA ARG A 69 10.76 2.59 -7.24
C ARG A 69 11.47 3.73 -7.97
N LEU A 70 12.68 4.09 -7.55
CA LEU A 70 13.45 5.19 -8.12
C LEU A 70 14.25 4.78 -9.35
N GLY A 71 14.95 3.67 -9.27
CA GLY A 71 15.82 3.19 -10.35
C GLY A 71 15.06 2.37 -11.38
N GLY A 72 15.56 2.34 -12.63
CA GLY A 72 15.00 1.56 -13.72
C GLY A 72 13.81 2.20 -14.43
N ALA A 73 13.47 3.47 -14.11
CA ALA A 73 12.48 4.21 -14.87
C ALA A 73 12.93 4.39 -16.33
N GLY A 74 12.02 4.11 -17.28
CA GLY A 74 12.31 4.20 -18.70
C GLY A 74 13.02 2.98 -19.28
N SER A 75 13.19 1.91 -18.51
CA SER A 75 13.63 0.62 -19.06
C SER A 75 12.57 0.06 -20.01
N GLY A 76 13.00 -0.61 -21.08
CA GLY A 76 12.08 -1.29 -22.01
C GLY A 76 11.23 -2.34 -21.30
N ILE A 77 10.09 -2.68 -21.89
CA ILE A 77 9.10 -3.56 -21.27
C ILE A 77 9.66 -4.95 -20.90
N ASN A 78 10.64 -5.44 -21.65
CA ASN A 78 11.29 -6.73 -21.42
C ASN A 78 12.53 -6.64 -20.51
N ASP A 79 12.90 -5.43 -20.06
CA ASP A 79 14.04 -5.26 -19.14
C ASP A 79 13.62 -5.67 -17.72
N ARG A 80 14.47 -6.48 -17.05
CA ARG A 80 14.23 -6.92 -15.66
C ARG A 80 14.10 -5.75 -14.67
N ARG A 81 14.60 -4.57 -15.02
CA ARG A 81 14.51 -3.34 -14.23
C ARG A 81 13.20 -2.59 -14.47
N ASN A 82 12.42 -2.99 -15.48
CA ASN A 82 11.15 -2.33 -15.80
C ASN A 82 10.18 -2.37 -14.60
N TRP A 83 9.57 -1.25 -14.34
CA TRP A 83 8.48 -1.12 -13.38
C TRP A 83 7.43 -0.09 -13.80
N ASP A 84 7.72 0.75 -14.80
CA ASP A 84 6.85 1.87 -15.19
C ASP A 84 6.25 1.70 -16.60
N THR A 85 6.60 0.65 -17.34
CA THR A 85 6.09 0.39 -18.69
C THR A 85 5.24 -0.89 -18.72
N TYR A 86 4.06 -0.80 -19.30
CA TYR A 86 3.05 -1.87 -19.43
C TYR A 86 2.54 -1.94 -20.87
N LEU A 87 1.94 -3.08 -21.28
CA LEU A 87 1.13 -3.13 -22.49
C LEU A 87 -0.32 -2.83 -22.12
N VAL A 88 -0.88 -1.79 -22.72
CA VAL A 88 -2.28 -1.40 -22.57
C VAL A 88 -2.92 -1.41 -23.97
N ASN A 89 -3.93 -2.22 -24.15
CA ASN A 89 -4.57 -2.46 -25.46
C ASN A 89 -3.55 -2.80 -26.55
N GLY A 90 -2.52 -3.60 -26.21
CA GLY A 90 -1.46 -4.04 -27.12
C GLY A 90 -0.37 -2.99 -27.44
N ARG A 91 -0.41 -1.82 -26.84
CA ARG A 91 0.61 -0.74 -27.02
C ARG A 91 1.36 -0.49 -25.75
N GLU A 92 2.64 -0.14 -25.86
CA GLU A 92 3.44 0.28 -24.71
C GLU A 92 2.91 1.56 -24.10
N PHE A 93 2.72 1.53 -22.79
CA PHE A 93 2.22 2.64 -22.00
C PHE A 93 3.09 2.82 -20.76
N ARG A 94 3.64 4.01 -20.59
CA ARG A 94 4.40 4.35 -19.39
C ARG A 94 3.52 5.06 -18.38
N ILE A 95 3.50 4.57 -17.14
CA ILE A 95 2.68 5.16 -16.08
C ILE A 95 3.14 6.57 -15.74
N MET A 96 2.16 7.41 -15.45
CA MET A 96 2.32 8.78 -14.98
C MET A 96 2.09 8.85 -13.46
N PRO A 97 2.47 9.94 -12.78
CA PRO A 97 2.27 10.11 -11.34
C PRO A 97 0.84 9.84 -10.86
N GLU A 98 -0.16 10.22 -11.65
CA GLU A 98 -1.57 9.98 -11.31
C GLU A 98 -1.93 8.49 -11.25
N HIS A 99 -1.31 7.67 -12.12
CA HIS A 99 -1.47 6.21 -12.07
C HIS A 99 -0.78 5.65 -10.83
N GLY A 100 0.45 6.11 -10.54
CA GLY A 100 1.19 5.73 -9.33
C GLY A 100 0.46 6.10 -8.04
N LYS A 101 -0.19 7.28 -8.01
CA LYS A 101 -1.04 7.73 -6.91
C LYS A 101 -2.21 6.76 -6.67
N LYS A 102 -2.91 6.36 -7.73
CA LYS A 102 -3.99 5.37 -7.65
C LYS A 102 -3.49 3.99 -7.19
N MET A 103 -2.35 3.53 -7.71
CA MET A 103 -1.72 2.25 -7.32
C MET A 103 -1.35 2.22 -5.84
N GLN A 104 -1.03 3.36 -5.24
CA GLN A 104 -0.67 3.48 -3.82
C GLN A 104 -1.88 3.74 -2.91
N GLY A 105 -3.06 4.02 -3.48
CA GLY A 105 -4.27 4.30 -2.73
C GLY A 105 -4.35 5.72 -2.17
N PHE A 106 -3.57 6.67 -2.71
CA PHE A 106 -3.69 8.08 -2.31
C PHE A 106 -5.02 8.67 -2.82
N PRO A 107 -5.63 9.60 -2.06
CA PRO A 107 -6.85 10.26 -2.48
C PRO A 107 -6.62 11.11 -3.74
N LYS A 108 -7.70 11.31 -4.53
CA LYS A 108 -7.63 12.01 -5.82
C LYS A 108 -7.05 13.42 -5.70
N ASN A 109 -7.37 14.12 -4.63
CA ASN A 109 -6.90 15.48 -4.33
C ASN A 109 -5.54 15.55 -3.65
N PHE A 110 -4.84 14.42 -3.45
CA PHE A 110 -3.49 14.43 -2.89
C PHE A 110 -2.53 15.10 -3.86
N PHE A 111 -1.90 16.17 -3.41
CA PHE A 111 -0.94 16.93 -4.21
C PHE A 111 0.39 16.17 -4.33
N LEU A 112 0.89 16.10 -5.54
CA LEU A 112 2.24 15.64 -5.86
C LEU A 112 3.10 16.83 -6.28
N SER A 113 4.39 16.60 -6.51
CA SER A 113 5.28 17.62 -7.06
C SER A 113 4.87 18.02 -8.49
N ASN A 114 5.27 19.21 -8.91
CA ASN A 114 5.03 19.71 -10.27
C ASN A 114 5.79 18.96 -11.37
N THR A 115 6.78 18.13 -11.03
CA THR A 115 7.54 17.34 -12.00
C THR A 115 7.25 15.85 -11.87
N ARG A 116 7.23 15.13 -13.00
CA ARG A 116 7.07 13.67 -13.05
C ARG A 116 8.12 12.97 -12.17
N THR A 117 9.38 13.36 -12.32
CA THR A 117 10.50 12.71 -11.61
C THR A 117 10.35 12.84 -10.10
N SER A 118 10.10 14.05 -9.59
CA SER A 118 9.89 14.27 -8.15
C SER A 118 8.66 13.53 -7.63
N SER A 119 7.56 13.56 -8.37
CA SER A 119 6.33 12.84 -8.02
C SER A 119 6.54 11.33 -7.93
N MET A 120 7.20 10.74 -8.93
CA MET A 120 7.49 9.30 -8.92
C MET A 120 8.48 8.92 -7.81
N LYS A 121 9.44 9.81 -7.48
CA LYS A 121 10.34 9.64 -6.34
C LYS A 121 9.58 9.61 -5.02
N LEU A 122 8.66 10.55 -4.80
CA LEU A 122 7.80 10.57 -3.61
C LEU A 122 6.97 9.30 -3.50
N LEU A 123 6.31 8.89 -4.59
CA LEU A 123 5.52 7.67 -4.64
C LEU A 123 6.37 6.40 -4.43
N GLY A 124 7.58 6.35 -5.01
CA GLY A 124 8.52 5.25 -4.80
C GLY A 124 8.93 5.08 -3.34
N ASN A 125 9.09 6.19 -2.61
CA ASN A 125 9.47 6.20 -1.20
C ASN A 125 8.28 6.08 -0.23
N SER A 126 7.05 6.32 -0.69
CA SER A 126 5.86 6.25 0.15
C SER A 126 5.47 4.81 0.51
N VAL A 127 4.51 4.64 1.38
CA VAL A 127 3.89 3.36 1.74
C VAL A 127 2.48 3.29 1.15
N ALA A 128 2.01 2.09 0.81
CA ALA A 128 0.66 1.86 0.31
C ALA A 128 -0.38 2.25 1.38
N VAL A 129 -1.24 3.20 1.07
CA VAL A 129 -2.19 3.81 2.02
C VAL A 129 -3.10 2.78 2.66
N ASN A 130 -3.68 1.87 1.83
CA ASN A 130 -4.57 0.84 2.34
C ASN A 130 -3.87 -0.12 3.31
N ALA A 131 -2.63 -0.52 3.03
CA ALA A 131 -1.87 -1.41 3.91
C ALA A 131 -1.65 -0.75 5.27
N VAL A 132 -1.20 0.51 5.29
CA VAL A 132 -1.03 1.27 6.54
C VAL A 132 -2.34 1.39 7.29
N LYS A 133 -3.44 1.74 6.57
CA LYS A 133 -4.76 1.89 7.18
C LYS A 133 -5.21 0.62 7.91
N HIS A 134 -5.11 -0.55 7.26
CA HIS A 134 -5.57 -1.81 7.88
C HIS A 134 -4.69 -2.22 9.05
N VAL A 135 -3.37 -2.10 8.93
CA VAL A 135 -2.46 -2.37 10.05
C VAL A 135 -2.72 -1.42 11.22
N SER A 136 -2.89 -0.12 10.96
CA SER A 136 -3.20 0.86 12.02
C SER A 136 -4.54 0.58 12.71
N LEU A 137 -5.55 0.12 11.96
CA LEU A 137 -6.83 -0.26 12.55
C LEU A 137 -6.70 -1.44 13.52
N GLU A 138 -5.92 -2.48 13.17
CA GLU A 138 -5.67 -3.59 14.09
C GLU A 138 -4.85 -3.15 15.32
N MET A 139 -3.85 -2.27 15.12
CA MET A 139 -3.13 -1.68 16.26
C MET A 139 -4.08 -0.93 17.20
N MET A 140 -5.00 -0.15 16.65
CA MET A 140 -5.99 0.58 17.47
C MET A 140 -6.94 -0.37 18.20
N LYS A 141 -7.43 -1.42 17.53
CA LYS A 141 -8.26 -2.46 18.18
C LYS A 141 -7.51 -3.08 19.36
N TYR A 142 -6.26 -3.50 19.12
CA TYR A 142 -5.41 -4.09 20.14
C TYR A 142 -5.16 -3.17 21.35
N MET A 143 -4.99 -1.86 21.09
CA MET A 143 -4.76 -0.86 22.16
C MET A 143 -6.03 -0.53 22.95
N TYR A 144 -7.19 -0.48 22.29
CA TYR A 144 -8.45 0.02 22.84
C TYR A 144 -9.55 -1.05 22.95
N ASP A 145 -9.19 -2.26 23.27
CA ASP A 145 -10.09 -3.46 23.31
C ASP A 145 -11.38 -3.31 24.14
N LYS A 146 -11.60 -2.18 24.80
CA LYS A 146 -12.82 -1.91 25.57
C LYS A 146 -13.78 -0.89 24.96
N ASP A 147 -13.40 -0.16 23.90
CA ASP A 147 -14.23 0.91 23.34
C ASP A 147 -14.50 0.74 21.83
N LYS A 148 -15.31 -0.27 21.48
CA LYS A 148 -15.89 -0.43 20.12
C LYS A 148 -16.60 0.82 19.59
N PHE A 149 -16.92 1.77 20.46
CA PHE A 149 -17.68 2.97 20.14
C PHE A 149 -16.84 4.09 19.49
N ILE A 150 -15.60 4.27 19.91
CA ILE A 150 -14.73 5.37 19.43
C ILE A 150 -14.27 5.14 18.00
N LEU A 151 -13.93 3.90 17.63
CA LEU A 151 -13.45 3.58 16.28
C LEU A 151 -14.49 3.87 15.18
N ARG A 152 -15.77 3.62 15.44
CA ARG A 152 -16.86 3.95 14.49
C ARG A 152 -17.02 5.46 14.29
N LYS A 153 -16.81 6.26 15.34
CA LYS A 153 -16.97 7.71 15.33
C LYS A 153 -15.80 8.44 14.65
N VAL A 154 -14.57 7.95 14.87
CA VAL A 154 -13.35 8.55 14.31
C VAL A 154 -13.17 8.23 12.83
N PHE A 155 -13.50 7.01 12.38
CA PHE A 155 -13.19 6.58 11.02
C PHE A 155 -14.39 6.51 10.06
N LYS A 156 -15.62 6.79 10.52
CA LYS A 156 -16.84 6.68 9.68
C LYS A 156 -16.84 5.41 8.81
N ILE A 157 -16.47 4.29 9.40
CA ILE A 157 -16.50 2.99 8.71
C ILE A 157 -17.97 2.59 8.61
N LYS A 158 -18.52 2.66 7.38
CA LYS A 158 -19.83 2.06 7.05
C LYS A 158 -19.68 0.57 6.94
#